data_4a624a28b5c47fd382618f5fd6a63327
#
_entry.id   4a624a28b5c47fd382618f5fd6a63327
#
_cell.length_a   1.000
_cell.length_b   1.000
_cell.length_c   1.000
_cell.angle_alpha   90.00
_cell.angle_beta   90.00
_cell.angle_gamma   90.00
#
_symmetry.space_group_name_H-M   'P 1'
#
loop_
_entity.id
_entity.type
_entity.pdbx_description
1 polymer ?
#
loop_
_entity_poly.entity_id
_entity_poly.type
_entity_poly.pdbx_seq_one_letter_code
_entity_poly.pdbx_strand_id
1 'polypeptide(L)'
;PHLDLFDTRDWGLIIYDEVHLLPAPVFRFTADLQARRRLGLTATLVREDGNETEVFSLIGPKRYDAPWREIEAQGWIAPADCVEVRVSMPDSDRLAYATAEQQDRYRLAATAKEKVPVVKRLLAKHQGEPTLVIGQYLDQLADLAEELQCPVITGETKLKERQSLYDQFRHGDLPVLIVSKVANFSIDLPDASVASQVSGSFGSRQEEAQRLG
;
A
#
# COMPACT_ATOMS: atom_id res chain seq x y z
N PRO A 1 -25.76 3.46 5.12
CA PRO A 1 -27.16 3.37 4.70
C PRO A 1 -27.67 1.94 4.44
N HIS A 2 -26.81 0.90 4.45
CA HIS A 2 -27.20 -0.50 4.18
C HIS A 2 -26.86 -1.45 5.33
N LEU A 3 -26.42 -0.96 6.48
CA LEU A 3 -26.03 -1.78 7.62
C LEU A 3 -27.20 -2.53 8.24
N ASP A 4 -28.39 -1.90 8.21
CA ASP A 4 -29.63 -2.51 8.70
C ASP A 4 -30.00 -3.82 7.95
N LEU A 5 -29.50 -4.01 6.72
CA LEU A 5 -29.69 -5.26 5.97
C LEU A 5 -28.96 -6.45 6.58
N PHE A 6 -27.87 -6.21 7.29
CA PHE A 6 -27.10 -7.28 7.92
C PHE A 6 -27.72 -7.74 9.24
N ASP A 7 -28.48 -6.88 9.93
CA ASP A 7 -29.15 -7.21 11.18
C ASP A 7 -30.47 -7.99 11.01
N THR A 8 -30.99 -8.06 9.79
CA THR A 8 -32.30 -8.67 9.52
C THR A 8 -32.25 -10.18 9.31
N ARG A 9 -31.06 -10.81 9.30
CA ARG A 9 -30.90 -12.23 8.96
C ARG A 9 -29.98 -12.96 9.91
N ASP A 10 -30.31 -14.21 10.20
CA ASP A 10 -29.41 -15.15 10.89
C ASP A 10 -28.39 -15.73 9.88
N TRP A 11 -27.17 -15.21 9.93
CA TRP A 11 -26.10 -15.58 8.99
C TRP A 11 -25.42 -16.87 9.42
N GLY A 12 -25.24 -17.81 8.49
CA GLY A 12 -24.51 -19.05 8.74
C GLY A 12 -23.00 -18.85 8.86
N LEU A 13 -22.46 -17.95 8.08
CA LEU A 13 -21.04 -17.60 8.01
C LEU A 13 -20.86 -16.14 7.67
N ILE A 14 -19.96 -15.46 8.36
CA ILE A 14 -19.42 -14.14 7.98
C ILE A 14 -17.93 -14.31 7.67
N ILE A 15 -17.49 -13.79 6.53
CA ILE A 15 -16.08 -13.74 6.13
C ILE A 15 -15.63 -12.28 6.20
N TYR A 16 -14.57 -12.02 6.96
CA TYR A 16 -13.92 -10.73 7.05
C TYR A 16 -12.63 -10.80 6.25
N ASP A 17 -12.58 -10.09 5.12
CA ASP A 17 -11.34 -9.81 4.44
C ASP A 17 -10.63 -8.65 5.13
N GLU A 18 -9.29 -8.61 5.10
CA GLU A 18 -8.47 -7.67 5.85
C GLU A 18 -8.87 -7.58 7.34
N VAL A 19 -9.03 -8.73 7.97
CA VAL A 19 -9.57 -8.86 9.33
C VAL A 19 -8.78 -8.08 10.39
N HIS A 20 -7.53 -7.74 10.12
CA HIS A 20 -6.71 -6.90 10.99
C HIS A 20 -7.30 -5.49 11.18
N LEU A 21 -8.20 -5.03 10.29
CA LEU A 21 -8.90 -3.75 10.41
C LEU A 21 -10.13 -3.82 11.33
N LEU A 22 -10.62 -5.02 11.64
CA LEU A 22 -11.86 -5.22 12.39
C LEU A 22 -11.92 -4.51 13.76
N PRO A 23 -10.84 -4.41 14.54
CA PRO A 23 -10.84 -3.69 15.80
C PRO A 23 -11.01 -2.16 15.66
N ALA A 24 -10.83 -1.59 14.46
CA ALA A 24 -11.02 -0.17 14.25
C ALA A 24 -12.49 0.24 14.51
N PRO A 25 -12.74 1.40 15.14
CA PRO A 25 -14.09 1.82 15.54
C PRO A 25 -15.13 1.79 14.41
N VAL A 26 -14.68 2.09 13.17
CA VAL A 26 -15.56 2.10 11.98
C VAL A 26 -16.04 0.69 11.59
N PHE A 27 -15.25 -0.35 11.89
CA PHE A 27 -15.56 -1.73 11.50
C PHE A 27 -16.07 -2.57 12.67
N ARG A 28 -15.89 -2.11 13.90
CA ARG A 28 -16.22 -2.86 15.12
C ARG A 28 -17.69 -3.24 15.19
N PHE A 29 -18.60 -2.40 14.67
CA PHE A 29 -20.04 -2.73 14.62
C PHE A 29 -20.33 -4.03 13.86
N THR A 30 -19.49 -4.41 12.89
CA THR A 30 -19.67 -5.67 12.15
C THR A 30 -19.34 -6.90 12.99
N ALA A 31 -18.60 -6.72 14.08
CA ALA A 31 -18.31 -7.80 15.03
C ALA A 31 -19.52 -8.16 15.88
N ASP A 32 -20.50 -7.25 16.03
CA ASP A 32 -21.73 -7.46 16.76
C ASP A 32 -22.78 -8.23 15.93
N LEU A 33 -22.56 -8.37 14.62
CA LEU A 33 -23.47 -9.13 13.74
C LEU A 33 -23.57 -10.59 14.18
N GLN A 34 -24.80 -11.10 14.24
CA GLN A 34 -25.08 -12.47 14.61
C GLN A 34 -24.70 -13.44 13.48
N ALA A 35 -23.79 -14.36 13.76
CA ALA A 35 -23.43 -15.44 12.85
C ALA A 35 -22.94 -16.67 13.61
N ARG A 36 -23.26 -17.84 13.07
CA ARG A 36 -22.84 -19.12 13.68
C ARG A 36 -21.33 -19.34 13.55
N ARG A 37 -20.74 -18.86 12.48
CA ARG A 37 -19.31 -19.00 12.18
C ARG A 37 -18.73 -17.71 11.67
N ARG A 38 -17.47 -17.47 11.99
CA ARG A 38 -16.70 -16.32 11.50
C ARG A 38 -15.38 -16.82 10.94
N LEU A 39 -14.96 -16.23 9.82
CA LEU A 39 -13.68 -16.48 9.19
C LEU A 39 -13.01 -15.12 8.95
N GLY A 40 -11.80 -14.95 9.44
CA GLY A 40 -10.96 -13.80 9.16
C GLY A 40 -9.85 -14.18 8.20
N LEU A 41 -9.65 -13.36 7.17
CA LEU A 41 -8.57 -13.48 6.19
C LEU A 41 -7.71 -12.22 6.28
N THR A 42 -6.40 -12.37 6.18
CA THR A 42 -5.47 -11.25 6.05
C THR A 42 -4.12 -11.75 5.55
N ALA A 43 -3.49 -11.01 4.67
CA ALA A 43 -2.09 -11.23 4.27
C ALA A 43 -1.11 -10.79 5.38
N THR A 44 -1.51 -9.79 6.18
CA THR A 44 -0.66 -9.20 7.22
C THR A 44 -1.41 -9.10 8.55
N LEU A 45 -1.03 -9.89 9.53
CA LEU A 45 -1.58 -9.80 10.89
C LEU A 45 -0.66 -8.94 11.79
N VAL A 46 -0.03 -7.93 11.25
CA VAL A 46 0.79 -6.99 12.02
C VAL A 46 -0.02 -5.73 12.28
N ARG A 47 -0.23 -5.40 13.55
CA ARG A 47 -0.89 -4.16 13.96
C ARG A 47 0.11 -3.22 14.62
N GLU A 48 -0.02 -1.93 14.31
CA GLU A 48 0.85 -0.88 14.89
C GLU A 48 0.59 -0.64 16.38
N ASP A 49 -0.65 -0.90 16.81
CA ASP A 49 -1.09 -0.76 18.18
C ASP A 49 -0.84 -2.00 19.05
N GLY A 50 -0.29 -3.08 18.48
CA GLY A 50 -0.01 -4.33 19.20
C GLY A 50 -1.27 -5.09 19.64
N ASN A 51 -2.45 -4.72 19.15
CA ASN A 51 -3.74 -5.29 19.53
C ASN A 51 -4.18 -6.47 18.65
N GLU A 52 -3.25 -7.31 18.18
CA GLU A 52 -3.58 -8.55 17.43
C GLU A 52 -4.50 -9.47 18.23
N THR A 53 -4.36 -9.47 19.55
CA THR A 53 -5.20 -10.26 20.45
C THR A 53 -6.68 -9.88 20.37
N GLU A 54 -7.01 -8.65 20.00
CA GLU A 54 -8.41 -8.23 19.84
C GLU A 54 -9.05 -8.89 18.61
N VAL A 55 -8.29 -9.07 17.52
CA VAL A 55 -8.75 -9.82 16.33
C VAL A 55 -9.06 -11.27 16.73
N PHE A 56 -8.19 -11.91 17.51
CA PHE A 56 -8.40 -13.28 17.97
C PHE A 56 -9.62 -13.41 18.91
N SER A 57 -9.90 -12.38 19.71
CA SER A 57 -11.07 -12.36 20.57
C SER A 57 -12.38 -12.24 19.79
N LEU A 58 -12.38 -11.53 18.67
CA LEU A 58 -13.56 -11.30 17.84
C LEU A 58 -13.85 -12.45 16.87
N ILE A 59 -12.82 -13.06 16.32
CA ILE A 59 -12.94 -14.07 15.25
C ILE A 59 -12.57 -15.46 15.75
N GLY A 60 -11.52 -15.58 16.55
CA GLY A 60 -10.94 -16.83 17.01
C GLY A 60 -9.44 -16.93 16.71
N PRO A 61 -8.78 -18.01 17.16
CA PRO A 61 -7.34 -18.15 16.98
C PRO A 61 -6.95 -18.39 15.51
N LYS A 62 -5.72 -17.99 15.16
CA LYS A 62 -5.12 -18.29 13.86
C LYS A 62 -5.14 -19.81 13.60
N ARG A 63 -5.74 -20.22 12.50
CA ARG A 63 -5.93 -21.62 12.12
C ARG A 63 -5.01 -22.07 11.00
N TYR A 64 -4.64 -21.14 10.14
CA TYR A 64 -3.81 -21.41 8.98
C TYR A 64 -2.83 -20.26 8.78
N ASP A 65 -1.65 -20.58 8.33
CA ASP A 65 -0.61 -19.68 7.89
C ASP A 65 -0.01 -20.22 6.60
N ALA A 66 0.06 -19.38 5.59
CA ALA A 66 0.70 -19.72 4.33
C ALA A 66 2.01 -18.92 4.22
N PRO A 67 3.17 -19.53 4.46
CA PRO A 67 4.43 -18.85 4.35
C PRO A 67 4.64 -18.34 2.92
N TRP A 68 5.03 -17.07 2.77
CA TRP A 68 5.28 -16.43 1.48
C TRP A 68 6.11 -17.29 0.53
N ARG A 69 7.20 -17.86 1.03
CA ARG A 69 8.12 -18.71 0.24
C ARG A 69 7.44 -19.97 -0.34
N GLU A 70 6.47 -20.53 0.36
CA GLU A 70 5.73 -21.70 -0.11
C GLU A 70 4.78 -21.30 -1.25
N ILE A 71 4.11 -20.15 -1.11
CA ILE A 71 3.20 -19.61 -2.11
C ILE A 71 3.97 -19.21 -3.38
N GLU A 72 5.13 -18.57 -3.21
CA GLU A 72 6.06 -18.24 -4.30
C GLU A 72 6.58 -19.48 -5.01
N ALA A 73 7.03 -20.50 -4.26
CA ALA A 73 7.52 -21.75 -4.82
C ALA A 73 6.45 -22.53 -5.60
N GLN A 74 5.17 -22.33 -5.26
CA GLN A 74 4.03 -22.91 -5.98
C GLN A 74 3.61 -22.06 -7.20
N GLY A 75 4.21 -20.89 -7.42
CA GLY A 75 3.92 -20.00 -8.54
C GLY A 75 2.62 -19.19 -8.42
N TRP A 76 2.04 -19.11 -7.21
CA TRP A 76 0.83 -18.32 -6.95
C TRP A 76 1.12 -16.82 -6.83
N ILE A 77 2.34 -16.47 -6.44
CA ILE A 77 2.85 -15.10 -6.39
C ILE A 77 4.16 -15.01 -7.15
N ALA A 78 4.43 -13.86 -7.74
CA ALA A 78 5.69 -13.62 -8.43
C ALA A 78 6.87 -13.54 -7.45
N PRO A 79 8.05 -14.03 -7.82
CA PRO A 79 9.26 -13.81 -7.03
C PRO A 79 9.57 -12.30 -6.98
N ALA A 80 9.85 -11.78 -5.79
CA ALA A 80 10.17 -10.39 -5.57
C ALA A 80 11.66 -10.21 -5.26
N ASP A 81 12.36 -9.40 -6.06
CA ASP A 81 13.71 -8.94 -5.77
C ASP A 81 13.66 -7.53 -5.16
N CYS A 82 13.90 -7.43 -3.87
CA CYS A 82 13.81 -6.19 -3.12
C CYS A 82 15.18 -5.52 -2.99
N VAL A 83 15.33 -4.33 -3.58
CA VAL A 83 16.57 -3.55 -3.56
C VAL A 83 16.39 -2.24 -2.82
N GLU A 84 17.19 -2.00 -1.79
CA GLU A 84 17.26 -0.71 -1.10
C GLU A 84 18.27 0.21 -1.81
N VAL A 85 17.79 1.35 -2.31
CA VAL A 85 18.64 2.39 -2.92
C VAL A 85 18.82 3.55 -1.93
N ARG A 86 20.02 3.69 -1.38
CA ARG A 86 20.35 4.78 -0.46
C ARG A 86 20.70 6.04 -1.23
N VAL A 87 20.04 7.15 -0.86
CA VAL A 87 20.23 8.47 -1.45
C VAL A 87 20.84 9.38 -0.40
N SER A 88 21.96 10.03 -0.74
CA SER A 88 22.63 10.97 0.16
C SER A 88 21.89 12.29 0.22
N MET A 89 21.72 12.83 1.41
CA MET A 89 21.17 14.17 1.63
C MET A 89 22.27 15.21 1.43
N PRO A 90 22.01 16.31 0.69
CA PRO A 90 22.98 17.40 0.53
C PRO A 90 23.28 18.10 1.86
N ASP A 91 24.47 18.71 1.94
CA ASP A 91 24.90 19.38 3.17
C ASP A 91 24.00 20.56 3.55
N SER A 92 23.42 21.25 2.55
CA SER A 92 22.42 22.30 2.75
C SER A 92 21.21 21.84 3.57
N ASP A 93 20.79 20.62 3.39
CA ASP A 93 19.55 20.10 4.00
C ASP A 93 19.82 19.37 5.32
N ARG A 94 21.08 19.00 5.57
CA ARG A 94 21.46 18.30 6.80
C ARG A 94 21.21 19.11 8.07
N LEU A 95 21.39 20.44 8.02
CA LEU A 95 21.11 21.29 9.17
C LEU A 95 19.61 21.32 9.47
N ALA A 96 18.77 21.51 8.47
CA ALA A 96 17.33 21.48 8.62
C ALA A 96 16.86 20.12 9.15
N TYR A 97 17.40 19.04 8.60
CA TYR A 97 17.11 17.67 9.07
C TYR A 97 17.54 17.46 10.53
N ALA A 98 18.73 17.93 10.94
CA ALA A 98 19.26 17.73 12.29
C ALA A 98 18.47 18.48 13.36
N THR A 99 17.91 19.64 13.02
CA THR A 99 17.14 20.51 13.93
C THR A 99 15.64 20.26 13.93
N ALA A 100 15.12 19.55 12.94
CA ALA A 100 13.70 19.26 12.80
C ALA A 100 13.21 18.23 13.84
N GLU A 101 11.92 18.23 14.15
CA GLU A 101 11.26 17.17 14.91
C GLU A 101 11.19 15.87 14.13
N GLN A 102 10.92 14.76 14.81
CA GLN A 102 11.00 13.41 14.21
C GLN A 102 10.10 13.26 12.98
N GLN A 103 8.88 13.78 13.02
CA GLN A 103 7.94 13.70 11.89
C GLN A 103 8.41 14.54 10.69
N ASP A 104 8.95 15.73 10.96
CA ASP A 104 9.48 16.62 9.92
C ASP A 104 10.78 16.08 9.32
N ARG A 105 11.65 15.46 10.13
CA ARG A 105 12.83 14.72 9.63
C ARG A 105 12.44 13.65 8.64
N TYR A 106 11.41 12.88 8.97
CA TYR A 106 10.95 11.83 8.08
C TYR A 106 10.46 12.42 6.75
N ARG A 107 9.66 13.50 6.80
CA ARG A 107 9.19 14.20 5.60
C ARG A 107 10.35 14.74 4.78
N LEU A 108 11.30 15.46 5.39
CA LEU A 108 12.48 16.00 4.70
C LEU A 108 13.27 14.90 3.97
N ALA A 109 13.52 13.78 4.65
CA ALA A 109 14.19 12.64 4.03
C ALA A 109 13.33 11.98 2.93
N ALA A 110 12.03 11.86 3.15
CA ALA A 110 11.11 11.24 2.21
C ALA A 110 10.99 12.03 0.91
N THR A 111 10.91 13.37 0.99
CA THR A 111 10.69 14.27 -0.15
C THR A 111 11.98 14.85 -0.74
N ALA A 112 13.15 14.31 -0.38
CA ALA A 112 14.45 14.77 -0.86
C ALA A 112 14.51 14.75 -2.40
N LYS A 113 14.88 15.89 -3.01
CA LYS A 113 14.92 16.09 -4.47
C LYS A 113 15.94 15.19 -5.17
N GLU A 114 16.97 14.76 -4.46
CA GLU A 114 17.99 13.82 -4.93
C GLU A 114 17.42 12.45 -5.34
N LYS A 115 16.20 12.14 -4.94
CA LYS A 115 15.48 10.93 -5.36
C LYS A 115 15.03 10.99 -6.81
N VAL A 116 14.72 12.18 -7.34
CA VAL A 116 14.24 12.34 -8.72
C VAL A 116 15.22 11.76 -9.75
N PRO A 117 16.53 12.13 -9.76
CA PRO A 117 17.49 11.54 -10.70
C PRO A 117 17.70 10.04 -10.48
N VAL A 118 17.48 9.53 -9.27
CA VAL A 118 17.55 8.10 -9.00
C VAL A 118 16.36 7.38 -9.64
N VAL A 119 15.15 7.89 -9.46
CA VAL A 119 13.95 7.34 -10.11
C VAL A 119 14.08 7.36 -11.62
N LYS A 120 14.55 8.45 -12.22
CA LYS A 120 14.81 8.53 -13.66
C LYS A 120 15.77 7.45 -14.16
N ARG A 121 16.84 7.18 -13.42
CA ARG A 121 17.80 6.10 -13.75
C ARG A 121 17.20 4.71 -13.60
N LEU A 122 16.37 4.49 -12.57
CA LEU A 122 15.67 3.22 -12.38
C LEU A 122 14.69 2.96 -13.53
N LEU A 123 13.91 3.98 -13.92
CA LEU A 123 13.00 3.87 -15.06
C LEU A 123 13.75 3.60 -16.38
N ALA A 124 14.90 4.24 -16.59
CA ALA A 124 15.73 3.98 -17.77
C ALA A 124 16.33 2.55 -17.77
N LYS A 125 16.69 2.04 -16.58
CA LYS A 125 17.19 0.65 -16.44
C LYS A 125 16.10 -0.37 -16.75
N HIS A 126 14.86 -0.10 -16.37
CA HIS A 126 13.69 -0.95 -16.53
C HIS A 126 12.79 -0.49 -17.71
N GLN A 127 13.40 0.09 -18.72
CA GLN A 127 12.66 0.56 -19.90
C GLN A 127 11.90 -0.58 -20.58
N GLY A 128 10.59 -0.39 -20.79
CA GLY A 128 9.72 -1.40 -21.39
C GLY A 128 9.05 -2.34 -20.37
N GLU A 129 9.38 -2.22 -19.10
CA GLU A 129 8.71 -2.94 -18.02
C GLU A 129 7.65 -2.05 -17.36
N PRO A 130 6.39 -2.50 -17.20
CA PRO A 130 5.35 -1.75 -16.53
C PRO A 130 5.78 -1.40 -15.09
N THR A 131 5.93 -0.09 -14.81
CA THR A 131 6.51 0.39 -13.56
C THR A 131 5.54 1.25 -12.76
N LEU A 132 5.35 0.93 -11.48
CA LEU A 132 4.67 1.77 -10.51
C LEU A 132 5.67 2.61 -9.72
N VAL A 133 5.39 3.90 -9.57
CA VAL A 133 6.09 4.78 -8.63
C VAL A 133 5.16 5.12 -7.49
N ILE A 134 5.50 4.66 -6.28
CA ILE A 134 4.61 4.73 -5.12
C ILE A 134 5.16 5.73 -4.11
N GLY A 135 4.31 6.64 -3.61
CA GLY A 135 4.71 7.60 -2.61
C GLY A 135 3.59 8.06 -1.69
N GLN A 136 4.01 8.69 -0.60
CA GLN A 136 3.12 9.19 0.46
C GLN A 136 2.75 10.66 0.28
N TYR A 137 3.71 11.49 -0.14
CA TYR A 137 3.59 12.94 -0.14
C TYR A 137 3.16 13.44 -1.51
N LEU A 138 2.01 14.13 -1.56
CA LEU A 138 1.40 14.58 -2.81
C LEU A 138 2.26 15.62 -3.55
N ASP A 139 2.94 16.50 -2.83
CA ASP A 139 3.91 17.46 -3.37
C ASP A 139 5.06 16.74 -4.10
N GLN A 140 5.67 15.73 -3.47
CA GLN A 140 6.69 14.89 -4.09
C GLN A 140 6.18 14.18 -5.35
N LEU A 141 4.97 13.64 -5.30
CA LEU A 141 4.39 12.92 -6.42
C LEU A 141 4.04 13.86 -7.59
N ALA A 142 3.61 15.08 -7.29
CA ALA A 142 3.37 16.11 -8.31
C ALA A 142 4.67 16.52 -9.01
N ASP A 143 5.74 16.78 -8.25
CA ASP A 143 7.06 17.09 -8.79
C ASP A 143 7.58 15.93 -9.68
N LEU A 144 7.42 14.69 -9.23
CA LEU A 144 7.79 13.51 -10.02
C LEU A 144 6.95 13.37 -11.28
N ALA A 145 5.62 13.63 -11.20
CA ALA A 145 4.72 13.55 -12.35
C ALA A 145 5.12 14.57 -13.45
N GLU A 146 5.45 15.79 -13.04
CA GLU A 146 5.95 16.83 -13.96
C GLU A 146 7.29 16.43 -14.57
N GLU A 147 8.24 16.02 -13.75
CA GLU A 147 9.61 15.65 -14.18
C GLU A 147 9.68 14.40 -15.07
N LEU A 148 8.76 13.46 -14.88
CA LEU A 148 8.69 12.22 -15.64
C LEU A 148 7.66 12.28 -16.77
N GLN A 149 6.84 13.34 -16.82
CA GLN A 149 5.70 13.47 -17.74
C GLN A 149 4.75 12.27 -17.69
N CYS A 150 4.51 11.78 -16.48
CA CYS A 150 3.66 10.63 -16.21
C CYS A 150 2.41 11.03 -15.42
N PRO A 151 1.27 10.39 -15.61
CA PRO A 151 0.08 10.65 -14.81
C PRO A 151 0.26 10.20 -13.37
N VAL A 152 -0.45 10.88 -12.46
CA VAL A 152 -0.47 10.55 -11.04
C VAL A 152 -1.90 10.26 -10.59
N ILE A 153 -2.09 9.17 -9.85
CA ILE A 153 -3.36 8.84 -9.19
C ILE A 153 -3.25 9.16 -7.71
N THR A 154 -4.16 10.00 -7.24
CA THR A 154 -4.29 10.39 -5.84
C THR A 154 -5.69 10.07 -5.31
N GLY A 155 -5.93 10.37 -4.02
CA GLY A 155 -7.27 10.26 -3.43
C GLY A 155 -8.32 11.15 -4.09
N GLU A 156 -7.90 12.25 -4.72
CA GLU A 156 -8.78 13.21 -5.41
C GLU A 156 -9.09 12.83 -6.86
N THR A 157 -8.33 11.89 -7.45
CA THR A 157 -8.56 11.42 -8.82
C THR A 157 -9.94 10.77 -8.94
N LYS A 158 -10.75 11.28 -9.86
CA LYS A 158 -12.12 10.79 -10.08
C LYS A 158 -12.12 9.32 -10.49
N LEU A 159 -13.14 8.57 -10.06
CA LEU A 159 -13.23 7.12 -10.29
C LEU A 159 -13.08 6.73 -11.77
N LYS A 160 -13.74 7.46 -12.67
CA LYS A 160 -13.67 7.19 -14.14
C LYS A 160 -12.27 7.42 -14.70
N GLU A 161 -11.61 8.48 -14.28
CA GLU A 161 -10.25 8.80 -14.69
C GLU A 161 -9.26 7.76 -14.14
N ARG A 162 -9.39 7.41 -12.88
CA ARG A 162 -8.60 6.36 -12.25
C ARG A 162 -8.71 5.03 -12.99
N GLN A 163 -9.95 4.63 -13.32
CA GLN A 163 -10.19 3.40 -14.06
C GLN A 163 -9.53 3.45 -15.44
N SER A 164 -9.66 4.57 -16.16
CA SER A 164 -9.03 4.75 -17.47
C SER A 164 -7.51 4.66 -17.42
N LEU A 165 -6.87 5.24 -16.38
CA LEU A 165 -5.41 5.17 -16.22
C LEU A 165 -4.95 3.74 -15.89
N TYR A 166 -5.71 3.01 -15.09
CA TYR A 166 -5.42 1.59 -14.82
C TYR A 166 -5.56 0.73 -16.06
N ASP A 167 -6.60 0.96 -16.86
CA ASP A 167 -6.80 0.21 -18.11
C ASP A 167 -5.66 0.49 -19.11
N GLN A 168 -5.23 1.75 -19.25
CA GLN A 168 -4.07 2.11 -20.08
C GLN A 168 -2.77 1.44 -19.57
N PHE A 169 -2.57 1.41 -18.24
CA PHE A 169 -1.41 0.74 -17.66
C PHE A 169 -1.42 -0.77 -17.94
N ARG A 170 -2.56 -1.44 -17.75
CA ARG A 170 -2.73 -2.87 -18.04
C ARG A 170 -2.52 -3.23 -19.52
N HIS A 171 -2.95 -2.36 -20.43
CA HIS A 171 -2.77 -2.58 -21.87
C HIS A 171 -1.37 -2.22 -22.38
N GLY A 172 -0.53 -1.63 -21.51
CA GLY A 172 0.83 -1.22 -21.88
C GLY A 172 0.91 0.11 -22.62
N ASP A 173 -0.22 0.84 -22.75
CA ASP A 173 -0.26 2.18 -23.33
C ASP A 173 0.43 3.21 -22.42
N LEU A 174 0.49 2.91 -21.13
CA LEU A 174 1.11 3.71 -20.10
C LEU A 174 2.19 2.89 -19.38
N PRO A 175 3.48 3.07 -19.71
CA PRO A 175 4.54 2.25 -19.13
C PRO A 175 4.88 2.59 -17.68
N VAL A 176 4.57 3.81 -17.23
CA VAL A 176 4.85 4.30 -15.87
C VAL A 176 3.61 4.96 -15.31
N LEU A 177 3.22 4.57 -14.10
CA LEU A 177 2.11 5.16 -13.38
C LEU A 177 2.56 5.54 -11.97
N ILE A 178 2.29 6.78 -11.58
CA ILE A 178 2.58 7.29 -10.24
C ILE A 178 1.31 7.13 -9.39
N VAL A 179 1.44 6.58 -8.20
CA VAL A 179 0.30 6.33 -7.31
C VAL A 179 0.57 6.83 -5.91
N SER A 180 -0.40 7.52 -5.33
CA SER A 180 -0.36 7.86 -3.92
C SER A 180 -0.76 6.66 -3.05
N LYS A 181 -0.40 6.70 -1.77
CA LYS A 181 -0.78 5.71 -0.77
C LYS A 181 -2.28 5.35 -0.81
N VAL A 182 -3.14 6.33 -0.90
CA VAL A 182 -4.61 6.13 -0.88
C VAL A 182 -5.10 5.36 -2.11
N ALA A 183 -4.40 5.48 -3.22
CA ALA A 183 -4.72 4.74 -4.43
C ALA A 183 -4.23 3.28 -4.37
N ASN A 184 -3.30 2.97 -3.48
CA ASN A 184 -2.69 1.65 -3.37
C ASN A 184 -3.56 0.61 -2.62
N PHE A 185 -4.50 1.07 -1.78
CA PHE A 185 -5.48 0.19 -1.14
C PHE A 185 -6.59 -0.14 -2.13
N SER A 186 -6.64 -1.32 -2.67
CA SER A 186 -7.70 -1.82 -3.57
C SER A 186 -7.31 -1.92 -5.06
N ILE A 187 -6.02 -1.90 -5.39
CA ILE A 187 -5.60 -2.07 -6.77
C ILE A 187 -4.97 -3.44 -6.92
N ASP A 188 -5.63 -4.27 -7.68
CA ASP A 188 -5.02 -5.44 -8.30
C ASP A 188 -4.38 -4.98 -9.62
N LEU A 189 -3.07 -4.77 -9.62
CA LEU A 189 -2.27 -4.47 -10.81
C LEU A 189 -1.25 -5.60 -11.02
N PRO A 190 -1.71 -6.80 -11.41
CA PRO A 190 -0.83 -7.95 -11.58
C PRO A 190 0.22 -7.73 -12.68
N ASP A 191 0.01 -6.75 -13.56
CA ASP A 191 0.88 -6.47 -14.69
C ASP A 191 2.07 -5.55 -14.36
N ALA A 192 2.16 -5.04 -13.14
CA ALA A 192 3.30 -4.24 -12.71
C ALA A 192 4.51 -5.16 -12.43
N SER A 193 5.55 -5.05 -13.27
CA SER A 193 6.79 -5.82 -13.10
C SER A 193 7.78 -5.15 -12.17
N VAL A 194 7.71 -3.82 -12.05
CA VAL A 194 8.61 -3.01 -11.23
C VAL A 194 7.81 -2.08 -10.33
N ALA A 195 8.20 -1.99 -9.07
CA ALA A 195 7.68 -1.01 -8.14
C ALA A 195 8.82 -0.19 -7.52
N SER A 196 8.74 1.14 -7.62
CA SER A 196 9.70 2.05 -7.01
C SER A 196 9.01 2.84 -5.89
N GLN A 197 9.28 2.49 -4.65
CA GLN A 197 8.75 3.22 -3.50
C GLN A 197 9.65 4.41 -3.17
N VAL A 198 9.18 5.62 -3.39
CA VAL A 198 9.95 6.86 -3.17
C VAL A 198 9.75 7.45 -1.77
N SER A 199 8.62 7.17 -1.15
CA SER A 199 8.35 7.53 0.25
C SER A 199 7.37 6.53 0.87
N GLY A 200 7.54 6.25 2.15
CA GLY A 200 6.68 5.39 2.94
C GLY A 200 5.87 6.18 3.97
N SER A 201 5.10 5.48 4.79
CA SER A 201 4.35 6.07 5.91
C SER A 201 5.22 6.09 7.16
N PHE A 202 5.23 7.22 7.86
CA PHE A 202 5.91 7.31 9.14
C PHE A 202 5.23 6.38 10.15
N GLY A 203 6.01 5.42 10.68
CA GLY A 203 5.56 4.50 11.74
C GLY A 203 4.65 3.36 11.30
N SER A 204 4.33 3.20 10.01
CA SER A 204 3.41 2.15 9.54
C SER A 204 4.14 0.93 8.98
N ARG A 205 4.40 -0.06 9.84
CA ARG A 205 4.93 -1.37 9.43
C ARG A 205 3.93 -2.18 8.61
N GLN A 206 2.66 -2.04 8.93
CA GLN A 206 1.57 -2.75 8.26
C GLN A 206 1.44 -2.34 6.80
N GLU A 207 1.49 -1.03 6.52
CA GLU A 207 1.40 -0.54 5.16
C GLU A 207 2.59 -0.95 4.29
N GLU A 208 3.77 -1.01 4.88
CA GLU A 208 4.95 -1.51 4.16
C GLU A 208 4.85 -3.01 3.87
N ALA A 209 4.34 -3.80 4.80
CA ALA A 209 4.11 -5.22 4.58
C ALA A 209 3.06 -5.49 3.48
N GLN A 210 1.95 -4.71 3.44
CA GLN A 210 0.93 -4.83 2.39
C GLN A 210 1.41 -4.43 0.99
N ARG A 211 2.46 -3.60 0.88
CA ARG A 211 3.04 -3.21 -0.41
C ARG A 211 3.95 -4.27 -1.00
N LEU A 212 4.49 -5.12 -0.17
CA LEU A 212 5.35 -6.25 -0.58
C LEU A 212 4.55 -7.50 -0.90
N GLY A 213 3.31 -7.60 -0.42
CA GLY A 213 2.38 -8.70 -0.63
C GLY A 213 1.37 -8.43 -1.69
#